data_f36d6742228342f836e8c3c1b6508b9b
#
_entry.id   f36d6742228342f836e8c3c1b6508b9b
#
_cell.length_a   1.000
_cell.length_b   1.000
_cell.length_c   1.000
_cell.angle_alpha   90.00
_cell.angle_beta   90.00
_cell.angle_gamma   90.00
#
_symmetry.space_group_name_H-M   'P 1'
#
loop_
_entity.id
_entity.type
_entity.pdbx_description
1 polymer ?
#
loop_
_entity_poly.entity_id
_entity_poly.type
_entity_poly.pdbx_seq_one_letter_code
_entity_poly.pdbx_strand_id
1 'polypeptide(L)' 'MEVTVNGEKQKYETKTIALLELIQINKVQQPDMVSVQLNGEFVDRSKFAVTKLKNGDEIDFLFFMGGGSL' A
#
# COMPACT_ATOMS: atom_id res chain seq x y z
N MET A 1 9.35 12.63 2.80
CA MET A 1 8.52 11.71 3.60
C MET A 1 9.08 10.31 3.51
N GLU A 2 9.03 9.57 4.59
CA GLU A 2 9.49 8.18 4.60
C GLU A 2 8.36 7.28 5.10
N VAL A 3 8.15 6.18 4.41
CA VAL A 3 7.18 5.16 4.82
C VAL A 3 7.87 3.81 4.75
N THR A 4 7.27 2.82 5.40
CA THR A 4 7.76 1.45 5.36
C THR A 4 6.78 0.62 4.57
N VAL A 5 7.26 -0.04 3.53
CA VAL A 5 6.43 -0.85 2.64
C VAL A 5 6.94 -2.28 2.71
N ASN A 6 6.10 -3.19 3.20
CA ASN A 6 6.48 -4.60 3.37
C ASN A 6 7.80 -4.75 4.12
N GLY A 7 8.00 -3.91 5.15
CA GLY A 7 9.18 -3.99 5.98
C GLY A 7 10.38 -3.22 5.46
N GLU A 8 10.27 -2.58 4.29
CA GLU A 8 11.38 -1.83 3.70
C GLU A 8 11.06 -0.36 3.68
N LYS A 9 12.02 0.45 4.07
CA LYS A 9 11.83 1.90 4.10
C LYS A 9 11.94 2.47 2.71
N GLN A 10 11.00 3.36 2.36
CA GLN A 10 10.99 4.07 1.10
C GLN A 10 10.88 5.56 1.37
N LYS A 11 11.70 6.34 0.68
CA LYS A 11 11.70 7.78 0.85
C LYS A 11 11.17 8.45 -0.41
N TYR A 12 10.37 9.49 -0.21
CA TYR A 12 9.79 10.27 -1.28
C TYR A 12 9.96 11.74 -0.97
N GLU A 13 10.12 12.54 -2.00
CA GLU A 13 10.37 13.98 -1.85
C GLU A 13 9.08 14.78 -1.74
N THR A 14 8.00 14.15 -1.39
CA THR A 14 6.73 14.81 -1.20
C THR A 14 6.32 14.73 0.26
N LYS A 15 5.47 15.64 0.69
CA LYS A 15 5.00 15.65 2.07
C LYS A 15 3.90 14.64 2.32
N THR A 16 3.19 14.26 1.28
CA THR A 16 2.13 13.28 1.38
C THR A 16 1.95 12.61 0.03
N ILE A 17 1.42 11.41 0.05
CA ILE A 17 1.15 10.66 -1.17
C ILE A 17 -0.10 9.84 -0.90
N ALA A 18 -0.98 9.72 -1.89
CA ALA A 18 -2.15 8.89 -1.75
C ALA A 18 -1.74 7.42 -1.78
N LEU A 19 -2.46 6.59 -1.03
CA LEU A 19 -2.17 5.16 -1.01
C LEU A 19 -2.24 4.56 -2.41
N LEU A 20 -3.19 5.01 -3.22
CA LEU A 20 -3.29 4.54 -4.60
C LEU A 20 -2.01 4.84 -5.38
N GLU A 21 -1.45 6.03 -5.19
CA GLU A 21 -0.20 6.38 -5.87
C GLU A 21 0.95 5.48 -5.41
N LEU A 22 1.00 5.18 -4.12
CA LEU A 22 2.05 4.30 -3.61
C LEU A 22 1.94 2.91 -4.24
N ILE A 23 0.72 2.42 -4.37
CA ILE A 23 0.48 1.13 -5.01
C ILE A 23 1.01 1.15 -6.44
N GLN A 24 0.76 2.24 -7.16
CA GLN A 24 1.23 2.37 -8.54
C GLN A 24 2.74 2.48 -8.62
N ILE A 25 3.34 3.24 -7.72
CA ILE A 25 4.80 3.38 -7.67
C ILE A 25 5.46 2.03 -7.44
N ASN A 26 4.88 1.22 -6.59
CA ASN A 26 5.44 -0.10 -6.28
C ASN A 26 5.09 -1.15 -7.31
N LYS A 27 4.44 -0.75 -8.39
CA LYS A 27 4.17 -1.61 -9.55
C LYS A 27 3.41 -2.86 -9.18
N VAL A 28 2.40 -2.69 -8.34
CA VAL A 28 1.51 -3.79 -8.01
C VAL A 28 0.71 -4.12 -9.26
N GLN A 29 0.94 -5.30 -9.82
CA GLN A 29 0.40 -5.63 -11.13
C GLN A 29 -1.07 -6.00 -11.11
N GLN A 30 -1.55 -6.48 -10.00
CA GLN A 30 -2.95 -6.87 -9.90
C GLN A 30 -3.55 -6.24 -8.65
N PRO A 31 -3.82 -4.93 -8.71
CA PRO A 31 -4.34 -4.25 -7.52
C PRO A 31 -5.65 -4.83 -7.02
N ASP A 32 -6.40 -5.50 -7.89
CA ASP A 32 -7.64 -6.14 -7.48
C ASP A 32 -7.40 -7.39 -6.63
N MET A 33 -6.18 -7.90 -6.66
CA MET A 33 -5.85 -9.13 -5.95
C MET A 33 -5.01 -8.87 -4.72
N VAL A 34 -4.81 -7.62 -4.37
CA VAL A 34 -3.99 -7.27 -3.23
C VAL A 34 -4.86 -6.68 -2.14
N SER A 35 -4.59 -7.08 -0.91
CA SER A 35 -5.13 -6.42 0.26
C SER A 35 -4.05 -5.53 0.83
N VAL A 36 -4.44 -4.36 1.31
CA VAL A 36 -3.49 -3.38 1.82
C VAL A 36 -3.82 -3.09 3.26
N GLN A 37 -2.80 -3.15 4.10
CA GLN A 37 -2.91 -2.72 5.49
C GLN A 37 -2.10 -1.45 5.67
N LEU A 38 -2.69 -0.50 6.35
CA LEU A 38 -2.03 0.74 6.74
C LEU A 38 -1.96 0.74 8.26
N ASN A 39 -0.74 0.70 8.79
CA ASN A 39 -0.50 0.66 10.22
C ASN A 39 -1.28 -0.47 10.89
N GLY A 40 -1.33 -1.62 10.23
CA GLY A 40 -1.97 -2.80 10.77
C GLY A 40 -3.46 -2.93 10.51
N GLU A 41 -4.07 -1.97 9.82
CA GLU A 41 -5.51 -1.99 9.55
C GLU A 41 -5.77 -2.07 8.06
N PHE A 42 -6.71 -2.92 7.68
CA PHE A 42 -7.08 -3.04 6.26
C PHE A 42 -7.74 -1.77 5.77
N VAL A 43 -7.41 -1.40 4.55
CA VAL A 43 -8.00 -0.25 3.86
C VAL A 43 -8.83 -0.77 2.70
N ASP A 44 -10.09 -0.34 2.64
CA ASP A 44 -10.94 -0.70 1.51
C ASP A 44 -10.40 -0.14 0.22
N ARG A 45 -10.53 -0.93 -0.84
CA ARG A 45 -10.07 -0.51 -2.17
C ARG A 45 -10.70 0.81 -2.57
N SER A 46 -11.95 1.03 -2.23
CA SER A 46 -12.65 2.26 -2.57
C SER A 46 -12.04 3.49 -1.91
N LYS A 47 -11.17 3.31 -0.93
CA LYS A 47 -10.58 4.42 -0.21
C LYS A 47 -9.11 4.65 -0.56
N PHE A 48 -8.55 3.86 -1.46
CA PHE A 48 -7.13 4.01 -1.81
C PHE A 48 -6.82 5.40 -2.32
N ALA A 49 -7.68 5.97 -3.14
CA ALA A 49 -7.41 7.27 -3.76
C ALA A 49 -7.53 8.43 -2.76
N VAL A 50 -8.28 8.24 -1.69
CA VAL A 50 -8.50 9.31 -0.71
C VAL A 50 -7.70 9.14 0.56
N THR A 51 -7.02 8.01 0.72
CA THR A 51 -6.19 7.76 1.88
C THR A 51 -4.83 8.41 1.68
N LYS A 52 -4.51 9.40 2.48
CA LYS A 52 -3.24 10.09 2.39
C LYS A 52 -2.26 9.51 3.38
N LEU A 53 -1.09 9.17 2.89
CA LEU A 53 -0.03 8.65 3.73
C LEU A 53 0.77 9.80 4.32
N LYS A 54 1.42 9.54 5.42
CA LYS A 54 2.27 10.53 6.07
C LYS A 54 3.53 9.86 6.55
N ASN A 55 4.45 10.69 6.96
CA ASN A 55 5.77 10.22 7.41
C ASN A 55 5.61 9.22 8.55
N GLY A 56 6.29 8.09 8.41
CA GLY A 56 6.27 7.05 9.44
C GLY A 56 5.21 5.99 9.26
N ASP A 57 4.33 6.14 8.27
CA ASP A 57 3.30 5.12 8.03
C ASP A 57 3.91 3.80 7.60
N GLU A 58 3.26 2.71 7.99
CA GLU A 58 3.62 1.36 7.56
C GLU A 58 2.54 0.80 6.66
N ILE A 59 2.95 0.36 5.49
CA ILE A 59 2.03 -0.20 4.49
C ILE A 59 2.46 -1.63 4.21
N ASP A 60 1.50 -2.55 4.25
CA ASP A 60 1.76 -3.94 3.91
C ASP A 60 0.83 -4.37 2.78
N PHE A 61 1.40 -4.93 1.74
CA PHE A 61 0.66 -5.50 0.63
C PHE A 61 0.57 -7.00 0.84
N LEU A 62 -0.65 -7.50 0.86
CA LEU A 62 -0.91 -8.93 1.05
C LEU A 62 -1.53 -9.46 -0.22
N PHE A 63 -0.79 -10.30 -0.90
CA PHE A 63 -1.25 -10.86 -2.16
C PHE A 63 -1.94 -12.19 -1.91
N PHE A 64 -3.14 -12.32 -2.43
CA PHE A 64 -3.86 -13.57 -2.38
C PHE A 64 -3.57 -14.32 -3.67
N MET A 65 -3.04 -15.49 -3.52
CA MET A 65 -2.63 -16.29 -4.68
C MET A 65 -3.80 -17.02 -5.32
N GLY A 66 -4.98 -16.56 -5.05
CA GLY A 66 -6.15 -17.22 -5.55
C GLY A 66 -6.33 -18.60 -4.94
N GLY A 67 -7.50 -19.14 -5.08
CA GLY A 67 -7.76 -20.43 -4.50
C GLY A 67 -6.92 -21.55 -5.09
N GLY A 68 -6.33 -21.28 -6.24
CA GLY A 68 -5.56 -22.32 -6.89
C GLY A 68 -4.37 -22.83 -6.09
N SER A 69 -3.97 -22.07 -5.15
CA SER A 69 -2.86 -22.47 -4.31
C SER A 69 -3.22 -23.58 -3.36
N LEU A 70 -4.44 -23.93 -3.32
CA LEU A 70 -4.92 -24.88 -2.32
C LEU A 70 -5.20 -26.22 -2.92
#